data_fee7c932b6e0eca469acd31c4c0408e6
#
_entry.id   fee7c932b6e0eca469acd31c4c0408e6
#
_cell.length_a   1.000
_cell.length_b   1.000
_cell.length_c   1.000
_cell.angle_alpha   90.00
_cell.angle_beta   90.00
_cell.angle_gamma   90.00
#
_symmetry.space_group_name_H-M   'P 1'
#
loop_
_entity.id
_entity.type
_entity.pdbx_description
1 polymer ?
#
loop_
_entity_poly.entity_id
_entity_poly.type
_entity_poly.pdbx_seq_one_letter_code
_entity_poly.pdbx_strand_id
1 'polypeptide(L)'
;MKMQVELLSCLKYVDKKTNQDKVRLGYRCLDPKFRQDKGNLKGYSELSVYLDDTSIFDKLKVEDFGIAVVLEFTKEQSPNNPLRDILKLKSINVGSNVINIL
;
A
#
# COMPACT_ATOMS: atom_id res chain seq x y z
N MET A 1 -3.14 -7.76 -10.08
CA MET A 1 -3.59 -6.39 -10.41
C MET A 1 -2.47 -5.41 -10.10
N LYS A 2 -2.16 -4.55 -11.04
CA LYS A 2 -1.13 -3.51 -10.87
C LYS A 2 -1.79 -2.14 -10.78
N MET A 3 -1.27 -1.29 -9.92
CA MET A 3 -1.80 0.04 -9.70
C MET A 3 -0.65 1.04 -9.65
N GLN A 4 -0.72 2.08 -10.47
CA GLN A 4 0.26 3.16 -10.43
C GLN A 4 -0.14 4.15 -9.34
N VAL A 5 0.78 4.39 -8.42
CA VAL A 5 0.54 5.21 -7.23
C VAL A 5 1.73 6.10 -6.93
N GLU A 6 1.52 7.07 -6.05
CA GLU A 6 2.58 7.81 -5.39
C GLU A 6 2.62 7.39 -3.93
N LEU A 7 3.78 6.94 -3.47
CA LEU A 7 3.96 6.64 -2.05
C LEU A 7 4.04 7.93 -1.25
N LEU A 8 3.29 8.00 -0.17
CA LEU A 8 3.22 9.18 0.69
C LEU A 8 3.99 9.00 1.99
N SER A 9 3.89 7.83 2.61
CA SER A 9 4.56 7.57 3.87
C SER A 9 4.68 6.07 4.15
N CYS A 10 5.65 5.73 4.98
CA CYS A 10 5.81 4.38 5.50
C CYS A 10 6.08 4.52 7.01
N LEU A 11 5.14 4.08 7.82
CA LEU A 11 5.21 4.19 9.27
C LEU A 11 5.39 2.82 9.90
N LYS A 12 6.43 2.67 10.68
CA LYS A 12 6.65 1.49 11.50
C LYS A 12 6.08 1.74 12.90
N TYR A 13 5.26 0.82 13.38
CA TYR A 13 4.58 0.98 14.67
C TYR A 13 4.37 -0.38 15.34
N VAL A 14 4.05 -0.35 16.62
CA VAL A 14 3.71 -1.55 17.39
C VAL A 14 2.20 -1.67 17.49
N ASP A 15 1.66 -2.80 17.05
CA ASP A 15 0.24 -3.12 17.22
C ASP A 15 -0.02 -3.45 18.68
N LYS A 16 -0.87 -2.65 19.33
CA LYS A 16 -1.17 -2.81 20.76
C LYS A 16 -1.92 -4.11 21.08
N LYS A 17 -2.64 -4.67 20.12
CA LYS A 17 -3.42 -5.92 20.32
C LYS A 17 -2.53 -7.15 20.34
N THR A 18 -1.54 -7.19 19.44
CA THR A 18 -0.66 -8.35 19.27
C THR A 18 0.74 -8.14 19.82
N ASN A 19 1.09 -6.89 20.17
CA ASN A 19 2.41 -6.48 20.61
C ASN A 19 3.51 -6.79 19.57
N GLN A 20 3.13 -6.80 18.29
CA GLN A 20 4.03 -7.04 17.16
C GLN A 20 4.29 -5.76 16.38
N ASP A 21 5.50 -5.66 15.82
CA ASP A 21 5.83 -4.58 14.90
C ASP A 21 5.08 -4.76 13.58
N LYS A 22 4.51 -3.67 13.09
CA LYS A 22 3.82 -3.62 11.80
C LYS A 22 4.21 -2.36 11.05
N VAL A 23 3.88 -2.35 9.75
CA VAL A 23 4.13 -1.21 8.87
C VAL A 23 2.83 -0.76 8.23
N ARG A 24 2.61 0.56 8.21
CA ARG A 24 1.52 1.18 7.46
C ARG A 24 2.12 1.92 6.28
N LEU A 25 1.73 1.52 5.08
CA LEU A 25 2.14 2.17 3.84
C LEU A 25 1.01 3.06 3.34
N GLY A 26 1.24 4.37 3.29
CA GLY A 26 0.29 5.35 2.76
C GLY A 26 0.60 5.67 1.31
N TYR A 27 -0.42 5.74 0.48
CA TYR A 27 -0.25 6.04 -0.95
C TYR A 27 -1.49 6.70 -1.52
N ARG A 28 -1.35 7.31 -2.69
CA ARG A 28 -2.48 7.80 -3.49
C ARG A 28 -2.42 7.20 -4.89
N CYS A 29 -3.57 6.88 -5.43
CA CYS A 29 -3.67 6.36 -6.79
C CYS A 29 -3.55 7.50 -7.80
N LEU A 30 -2.73 7.30 -8.85
CA LEU A 30 -2.50 8.31 -9.88
C LEU A 30 -3.46 8.20 -11.07
N ASP A 31 -4.27 7.15 -11.15
CA ASP A 31 -5.24 6.98 -12.23
C ASP A 31 -6.33 8.05 -12.08
N PRO A 32 -6.59 8.87 -13.12
CA PRO A 32 -7.60 9.93 -13.08
C PRO A 32 -9.01 9.47 -12.72
N LYS A 33 -9.37 8.22 -12.96
CA LYS A 33 -10.68 7.67 -12.60
C LYS A 33 -10.94 7.68 -11.09
N PHE A 34 -9.89 7.72 -10.26
CA PHE A 34 -9.99 7.79 -8.80
C PHE A 34 -10.03 9.22 -8.27
N ARG A 35 -9.92 10.22 -9.16
CA ARG A 35 -10.06 11.62 -8.78
C ARG A 35 -11.50 11.91 -8.42
N GLN A 36 -11.71 12.59 -7.31
CA GLN A 36 -13.03 12.82 -6.73
C GLN A 36 -13.30 14.29 -6.52
N ASP A 37 -14.59 14.64 -6.60
CA ASP A 37 -15.10 15.94 -6.22
C ASP A 37 -16.45 15.70 -5.53
N LYS A 38 -16.40 15.23 -4.28
CA LYS A 38 -17.60 14.86 -3.51
C LYS A 38 -17.48 15.36 -2.08
N GLY A 39 -18.53 15.98 -1.58
CA GLY A 39 -18.59 16.45 -0.21
C GLY A 39 -17.43 17.37 0.11
N ASN A 40 -16.58 16.96 1.04
CA ASN A 40 -15.45 17.75 1.50
C ASN A 40 -14.12 17.32 0.85
N LEU A 41 -14.18 16.41 -0.13
CA LEU A 41 -12.97 15.89 -0.78
C LEU A 41 -12.90 16.34 -2.23
N LYS A 42 -11.78 16.98 -2.58
CA LYS A 42 -11.39 17.25 -3.96
C LYS A 42 -10.03 16.64 -4.21
N GLY A 43 -9.89 15.88 -5.32
CA GLY A 43 -8.65 15.27 -5.70
C GLY A 43 -8.61 13.79 -5.38
N TYR A 44 -7.47 13.29 -4.88
CA TYR A 44 -7.27 11.88 -4.62
C TYR A 44 -7.31 11.58 -3.13
N SER A 45 -8.05 10.52 -2.77
CA SER A 45 -8.02 10.01 -1.40
C SER A 45 -6.68 9.38 -1.07
N GLU A 46 -6.23 9.58 0.16
CA GLU A 46 -5.13 8.82 0.73
C GLU A 46 -5.61 7.41 1.07
N LEU A 47 -4.84 6.41 0.65
CA LEU A 47 -5.12 5.01 0.92
C LEU A 47 -4.00 4.44 1.79
N SER A 48 -4.30 3.38 2.51
CA SER A 48 -3.31 2.73 3.36
C SER A 48 -3.39 1.22 3.22
N VAL A 49 -2.24 0.58 3.33
CA VAL A 49 -2.14 -0.86 3.47
C VAL A 49 -1.29 -1.17 4.69
N TYR A 50 -1.73 -2.16 5.48
CA TYR A 50 -1.06 -2.60 6.70
C TYR A 50 -0.33 -3.90 6.42
N LEU A 51 0.95 -3.96 6.77
CA LEU A 51 1.82 -5.08 6.46
C LEU A 51 2.46 -5.62 7.73
N ASP A 52 2.56 -6.94 7.80
CA ASP A 52 3.30 -7.63 8.85
C ASP A 52 4.81 -7.67 8.54
N ASP A 53 5.18 -7.53 7.27
CA ASP A 53 6.58 -7.51 6.84
C ASP A 53 7.21 -6.15 7.13
N THR A 54 7.88 -6.04 8.26
CA THR A 54 8.52 -4.80 8.69
C THR A 54 9.80 -4.48 7.90
N SER A 55 10.33 -5.44 7.16
CA SER A 55 11.54 -5.23 6.34
C SER A 55 11.32 -4.20 5.24
N ILE A 56 10.07 -3.97 4.85
CA ILE A 56 9.71 -2.96 3.84
C ILE A 56 10.17 -1.57 4.26
N PHE A 57 10.06 -1.25 5.54
CA PHE A 57 10.50 0.04 6.06
C PHE A 57 11.98 0.31 5.76
N ASP A 58 12.83 -0.71 5.86
CA ASP A 58 14.26 -0.59 5.61
C ASP A 58 14.61 -0.65 4.11
N LYS A 59 13.78 -1.33 3.32
CA LYS A 59 14.00 -1.47 1.88
C LYS A 59 13.60 -0.22 1.10
N LEU A 60 12.63 0.56 1.60
CA LEU A 60 12.22 1.81 0.99
C LEU A 60 13.17 2.95 1.41
N LYS A 61 13.51 3.80 0.45
CA LYS A 61 14.34 4.99 0.68
C LYS A 61 13.46 6.24 0.62
N VAL A 62 13.90 7.32 1.23
CA VAL A 62 13.16 8.59 1.20
C VAL A 62 12.90 9.06 -0.24
N GLU A 63 13.84 8.80 -1.15
CA GLU A 63 13.71 9.16 -2.56
C GLU A 63 12.60 8.39 -3.30
N ASP A 64 12.13 7.28 -2.74
CA ASP A 64 11.06 6.48 -3.33
C ASP A 64 9.67 7.09 -3.10
N PHE A 65 9.59 8.11 -2.25
CA PHE A 65 8.34 8.82 -1.94
C PHE A 65 8.23 10.07 -2.81
N GLY A 66 7.01 10.38 -3.22
CA GLY A 66 6.75 11.52 -4.09
C GLY A 66 6.97 11.26 -5.57
N ILE A 67 7.24 10.02 -5.95
CA ILE A 67 7.38 9.61 -7.36
C ILE A 67 6.38 8.51 -7.68
N ALA A 68 6.14 8.31 -8.98
CA ALA A 68 5.24 7.24 -9.42
C ALA A 68 5.91 5.87 -9.23
N VAL A 69 5.21 4.98 -8.55
CA VAL A 69 5.62 3.59 -8.39
C VAL A 69 4.44 2.68 -8.74
N VAL A 70 4.71 1.39 -8.93
CA VAL A 70 3.65 0.41 -9.25
C VAL A 70 3.51 -0.56 -8.08
N LEU A 71 2.31 -0.60 -7.50
CA LEU A 71 1.94 -1.62 -6.53
C LEU A 71 1.29 -2.79 -7.25
N GLU A 72 1.72 -4.00 -6.92
CA GLU A 72 1.12 -5.22 -7.45
C GLU A 72 0.39 -5.95 -6.35
N PHE A 73 -0.90 -6.22 -6.58
CA PHE A 73 -1.79 -6.91 -5.64
C PHE A 73 -2.19 -8.25 -6.20
N THR A 74 -2.41 -9.20 -5.30
CA THR A 74 -3.04 -10.50 -5.62
C THR A 74 -4.39 -10.59 -4.93
N LYS A 75 -5.33 -11.33 -5.54
CA LYS A 75 -6.59 -11.67 -4.90
C LYS A 75 -6.41 -12.94 -4.09
N GLU A 76 -6.83 -12.90 -2.84
CA GLU A 76 -6.84 -14.06 -1.98
C GLU A 76 -8.23 -14.22 -1.37
N GLN A 77 -8.59 -15.48 -1.08
CA GLN A 77 -9.84 -15.77 -0.39
C GLN A 77 -9.76 -15.28 1.05
N SER A 78 -10.80 -14.56 1.49
CA SER A 78 -10.85 -14.13 2.88
C SER A 78 -10.95 -15.34 3.82
N PRO A 79 -10.10 -15.43 4.87
CA PRO A 79 -10.17 -16.54 5.80
C PRO A 79 -11.46 -16.56 6.62
N ASN A 80 -12.12 -15.41 6.78
CA ASN A 80 -13.36 -15.28 7.57
C ASN A 80 -14.62 -15.40 6.72
N ASN A 81 -14.51 -15.19 5.41
CA ASN A 81 -15.65 -15.27 4.50
C ASN A 81 -15.17 -15.81 3.14
N PRO A 82 -15.34 -17.12 2.89
CA PRO A 82 -14.85 -17.76 1.66
C PRO A 82 -15.50 -17.25 0.37
N LEU A 83 -16.60 -16.52 0.47
CA LEU A 83 -17.26 -15.92 -0.69
C LEU A 83 -16.72 -14.52 -1.04
N ARG A 84 -15.79 -14.00 -0.24
CA ARG A 84 -15.24 -12.67 -0.42
C ARG A 84 -13.74 -12.73 -0.69
N ASP A 85 -13.32 -12.14 -1.82
CA ASP A 85 -11.90 -11.96 -2.12
C ASP A 85 -11.36 -10.72 -1.41
N ILE A 86 -10.11 -10.79 -0.97
CA ILE A 86 -9.35 -9.64 -0.47
C ILE A 86 -8.15 -9.40 -1.37
N LEU A 87 -7.75 -8.13 -1.48
CA LEU A 87 -6.52 -7.76 -2.18
C LEU A 87 -5.37 -7.73 -1.19
N LYS A 88 -4.29 -8.41 -1.56
CA LYS A 88 -3.08 -8.46 -0.76
C LYS A 88 -1.91 -7.88 -1.56
N LEU A 89 -1.16 -6.97 -0.97
CA LEU A 89 0.01 -6.39 -1.62
C LEU A 89 1.09 -7.45 -1.77
N LYS A 90 1.54 -7.65 -3.00
CA LYS A 90 2.56 -8.64 -3.35
C LYS A 90 3.93 -8.01 -3.54
N SER A 91 4.00 -6.87 -4.21
CA SER A 91 5.27 -6.20 -4.49
C SER A 91 5.10 -4.71 -4.71
N ILE A 92 6.20 -3.99 -4.51
CA ILE A 92 6.34 -2.57 -4.80
C ILE A 92 7.42 -2.44 -5.87
N ASN A 93 7.06 -1.91 -7.04
CA ASN A 93 8.00 -1.73 -8.14
C ASN A 93 8.42 -0.27 -8.21
N VAL A 94 9.67 0.01 -7.86
CA VAL A 94 10.26 1.36 -7.89
C VAL A 94 11.27 1.39 -9.03
N GLY A 95 10.86 1.91 -10.19
CA GLY A 95 11.68 1.86 -11.40
C GLY A 95 12.01 0.43 -11.79
N SER A 96 13.29 0.07 -11.85
CA SER A 96 13.74 -1.29 -12.14
C SER A 96 13.85 -2.18 -10.89
N ASN A 97 13.69 -1.62 -9.70
CA ASN A 97 13.75 -2.36 -8.44
C ASN A 97 12.40 -2.92 -8.07
N VAL A 98 12.36 -4.20 -7.72
CA VAL A 98 11.16 -4.88 -7.24
C VAL A 98 11.35 -5.27 -5.78
N ILE A 99 10.50 -4.73 -4.92
CA ILE A 99 10.49 -5.06 -3.49
C ILE A 99 9.36 -6.04 -3.27
N ASN A 100 9.70 -7.30 -2.97
CA ASN A 100 8.71 -8.34 -2.71
C ASN A 100 8.25 -8.28 -1.25
N ILE A 101 6.94 -8.44 -1.05
CA ILE A 101 6.32 -8.51 0.27
C ILE A 101 6.28 -9.98 0.68
N LEU A 102 6.82 -10.27 1.83
CA LEU A 102 6.84 -11.63 2.37
C LEU A 102 5.54 -11.98 3.11
#